data_c26cafc59828aead6e111c54caaac1e7
#
_entry.id   c26cafc59828aead6e111c54caaac1e7
#
_cell.length_a   1.000
_cell.length_b   1.000
_cell.length_c   1.000
_cell.angle_alpha   90.00
_cell.angle_beta   90.00
_cell.angle_gamma   90.00
#
_symmetry.space_group_name_H-M   'P 1'
#
loop_
_entity.id
_entity.type
_entity.pdbx_description
1 polymer ?
#
loop_
_entity_poly.entity_id
_entity_poly.type
_entity_poly.pdbx_seq_one_letter_code
_entity_poly.pdbx_strand_id
1 'polypeptide(L)'
;MEERNIYQDIAQRTNGDIYIGVVGPVRSGKSTFIKRFMDNLVIPNMDSSYKKERAVDELPQSAAGRTIMTTEPKFIPENAVEVHIGENASFKVRLIDCVGYIVPSSLGYIENEQPRMVMTPWFEEPIPFNMAAELGTKKVITDHSTIGLVVTTDGTISDIPREEYEEAEERVINELKEIKKPFIVLLNSMYPTAGETKEMARVLTEKYGVPVLPVNCLELSENEIKRILAQILFEFPVKEIKIDMPKWLTTLEKNHWLRSEIYSTIENFSKDIKKIREINHITDNITSCEYIDSARAVSVDLGVGNARIV
;
A
#
# COMPACT_ATOMS: atom_id res chain seq x y z
N MET A 1 -15.64 -13.90 -18.89
CA MET A 1 -14.57 -13.04 -18.34
C MET A 1 -13.65 -13.99 -17.62
N GLU A 2 -12.41 -14.13 -18.07
CA GLU A 2 -11.40 -14.89 -17.33
C GLU A 2 -11.28 -14.29 -15.93
N GLU A 3 -11.29 -15.12 -14.92
CA GLU A 3 -11.14 -14.70 -13.53
C GLU A 3 -9.75 -14.05 -13.39
N ARG A 4 -9.74 -12.75 -13.15
CA ARG A 4 -8.52 -11.96 -13.13
C ARG A 4 -7.59 -12.44 -12.02
N ASN A 5 -6.40 -12.87 -12.38
CA ASN A 5 -5.40 -13.35 -11.42
C ASN A 5 -4.62 -12.16 -10.83
N ILE A 6 -5.09 -11.65 -9.69
CA ILE A 6 -4.47 -10.52 -8.96
C ILE A 6 -3.00 -10.78 -8.62
N TYR A 7 -2.63 -12.02 -8.34
CA TYR A 7 -1.26 -12.38 -8.02
C TYR A 7 -0.33 -12.26 -9.23
N GLN A 8 -0.85 -12.61 -10.43
CA GLN A 8 -0.13 -12.44 -11.68
C GLN A 8 0.05 -10.95 -12.02
N ASP A 9 -1.00 -10.15 -11.85
CA ASP A 9 -0.96 -8.71 -12.09
C ASP A 9 0.08 -8.02 -11.19
N ILE A 10 0.11 -8.34 -9.89
CA ILE A 10 1.06 -7.73 -8.96
C ILE A 10 2.50 -8.21 -9.24
N ALA A 11 2.70 -9.48 -9.59
CA ALA A 11 3.99 -10.01 -10.00
C ALA A 11 4.53 -9.25 -11.22
N GLN A 12 3.68 -9.01 -12.22
CA GLN A 12 4.05 -8.26 -13.42
C GLN A 12 4.38 -6.79 -13.12
N ARG A 13 3.64 -6.17 -12.20
CA ARG A 13 3.88 -4.78 -11.79
C ARG A 13 5.19 -4.57 -11.05
N THR A 14 5.60 -5.57 -10.29
CA THR A 14 6.79 -5.52 -9.43
C THR A 14 7.99 -6.24 -10.06
N ASN A 15 7.91 -6.66 -11.34
CA ASN A 15 8.92 -7.46 -12.01
C ASN A 15 9.25 -8.76 -11.27
N GLY A 16 8.26 -9.37 -10.63
CA GLY A 16 8.42 -10.61 -9.88
C GLY A 16 8.91 -10.45 -8.43
N ASP A 17 9.21 -9.23 -7.98
CA ASP A 17 9.71 -8.97 -6.62
C ASP A 17 8.70 -8.13 -5.82
N ILE A 18 7.94 -8.78 -4.92
CA ILE A 18 6.95 -8.14 -4.06
C ILE A 18 7.57 -7.89 -2.68
N TYR A 19 8.14 -6.72 -2.49
CA TYR A 19 8.73 -6.30 -1.22
C TYR A 19 7.82 -5.28 -0.54
N ILE A 20 7.13 -5.70 0.53
CA ILE A 20 6.12 -4.90 1.22
C ILE A 20 6.72 -4.29 2.47
N GLY A 21 6.90 -2.97 2.47
CA GLY A 21 7.25 -2.20 3.66
C GLY A 21 6.01 -1.96 4.52
N VAL A 22 5.90 -2.62 5.67
CA VAL A 22 4.78 -2.47 6.59
C VAL A 22 5.14 -1.41 7.63
N VAL A 23 4.49 -0.27 7.54
CA VAL A 23 4.82 0.93 8.32
C VAL A 23 3.60 1.48 9.06
N GLY A 24 3.78 2.47 9.89
CA GLY A 24 2.69 3.09 10.64
C GLY A 24 3.06 3.33 12.12
N PRO A 25 2.15 3.85 12.91
CA PRO A 25 2.37 4.06 14.33
C PRO A 25 2.76 2.76 15.08
N VAL A 26 3.48 2.86 16.17
CA VAL A 26 3.73 1.71 17.05
C VAL A 26 2.39 1.16 17.56
N ARG A 27 2.33 -0.15 17.82
CA ARG A 27 1.12 -0.81 18.35
C ARG A 27 -0.12 -0.78 17.46
N SER A 28 0.01 -0.41 16.20
CA SER A 28 -1.11 -0.43 15.23
C SER A 28 -1.44 -1.82 14.67
N GLY A 29 -0.64 -2.86 14.97
CA GLY A 29 -0.87 -4.22 14.49
C GLY A 29 -0.02 -4.65 13.29
N LYS A 30 1.07 -3.93 12.96
CA LYS A 30 1.98 -4.24 11.85
C LYS A 30 2.50 -5.67 11.89
N SER A 31 3.11 -6.08 13.00
CA SER A 31 3.68 -7.42 13.16
C SER A 31 2.60 -8.51 13.13
N THR A 32 1.38 -8.21 13.60
CA THR A 32 0.22 -9.11 13.48
C THR A 32 -0.19 -9.30 12.03
N PHE A 33 -0.27 -8.21 11.28
CA PHE A 33 -0.53 -8.26 9.83
C PHE A 33 0.52 -9.12 9.12
N ILE A 34 1.81 -8.86 9.36
CA ILE A 34 2.91 -9.60 8.73
C ILE A 34 2.79 -11.10 9.03
N LYS A 35 2.58 -11.44 10.31
CA LYS A 35 2.41 -12.83 10.71
C LYS A 35 1.26 -13.50 9.94
N ARG A 36 0.09 -12.89 9.89
CA ARG A 36 -1.09 -13.45 9.21
C ARG A 36 -0.92 -13.50 7.69
N PHE A 37 -0.25 -12.53 7.11
CA PHE A 37 0.08 -12.54 5.68
C PHE A 37 1.00 -13.73 5.35
N MET A 38 2.03 -13.96 6.17
CA MET A 38 2.95 -15.09 6.02
C MET A 38 2.23 -16.43 6.23
N ASP A 39 1.45 -16.57 7.30
CA ASP A 39 0.73 -17.81 7.64
C ASP A 39 -0.29 -18.20 6.57
N ASN A 40 -1.02 -17.23 6.03
CA ASN A 40 -2.18 -17.50 5.17
C ASN A 40 -1.85 -17.46 3.67
N LEU A 41 -0.80 -16.76 3.24
CA LEU A 41 -0.45 -16.65 1.84
C LEU A 41 0.93 -17.23 1.51
N VAL A 42 1.98 -16.87 2.26
CA VAL A 42 3.36 -17.17 1.85
C VAL A 42 3.75 -18.60 2.19
N ILE A 43 3.67 -18.96 3.47
CA ILE A 43 4.12 -20.27 3.96
C ILE A 43 3.38 -21.44 3.29
N PRO A 44 2.04 -21.41 3.10
CA PRO A 44 1.35 -22.49 2.41
C PRO A 44 1.85 -22.73 0.98
N ASN A 45 2.21 -21.65 0.27
CA ASN A 45 2.59 -21.66 -1.14
C ASN A 45 4.11 -21.73 -1.41
N MET A 46 4.92 -22.05 -0.39
CA MET A 46 6.35 -22.34 -0.55
C MET A 46 6.57 -23.82 -0.92
N ASP A 47 7.55 -24.11 -1.79
CA ASP A 47 7.82 -25.47 -2.28
C ASP A 47 8.57 -26.35 -1.28
N SER A 48 9.39 -25.77 -0.39
CA SER A 48 10.32 -26.53 0.47
C SER A 48 9.86 -26.53 1.93
N SER A 49 9.73 -27.73 2.52
CA SER A 49 9.42 -27.90 3.94
C SER A 49 10.44 -27.21 4.86
N TYR A 50 11.73 -27.35 4.53
CA TYR A 50 12.82 -26.69 5.27
C TYR A 50 12.68 -25.15 5.24
N LYS A 51 12.35 -24.59 4.08
CA LYS A 51 12.13 -23.14 3.97
C LYS A 51 10.88 -22.70 4.75
N LYS A 52 9.83 -23.55 4.80
CA LYS A 52 8.61 -23.27 5.60
C LYS A 52 8.94 -23.20 7.09
N GLU A 53 9.66 -24.18 7.64
CA GLU A 53 10.07 -24.20 9.04
C GLU A 53 10.89 -22.94 9.40
N ARG A 54 11.89 -22.63 8.57
CA ARG A 54 12.70 -21.44 8.76
C ARG A 54 11.87 -20.16 8.71
N ALA A 55 10.95 -20.04 7.77
CA ALA A 55 10.07 -18.88 7.67
C ALA A 55 9.16 -18.71 8.90
N VAL A 56 8.71 -19.82 9.50
CA VAL A 56 7.94 -19.80 10.77
C VAL A 56 8.80 -19.27 11.93
N ASP A 57 10.05 -19.67 12.02
CA ASP A 57 10.98 -19.21 13.07
C ASP A 57 11.31 -17.70 12.93
N GLU A 58 11.28 -17.19 11.72
CA GLU A 58 11.53 -15.78 11.41
C GLU A 58 10.32 -14.87 11.65
N LEU A 59 9.12 -15.42 11.90
CA LEU A 59 7.91 -14.63 12.13
C LEU A 59 8.06 -13.68 13.33
N PRO A 60 7.44 -12.48 13.26
CA PRO A 60 7.48 -11.56 14.38
C PRO A 60 6.73 -12.14 15.58
N GLN A 61 7.37 -12.06 16.74
CA GLN A 61 6.71 -12.40 18.01
C GLN A 61 5.83 -11.23 18.42
N SER A 62 4.53 -11.48 18.52
CA SER A 62 3.59 -10.49 19.06
C SER A 62 3.85 -10.31 20.55
N ALA A 63 4.56 -9.26 20.94
CA ALA A 63 4.72 -8.91 22.34
C ALA A 63 3.40 -8.34 22.89
N ALA A 64 2.81 -8.99 23.87
CA ALA A 64 1.74 -8.41 24.68
C ALA A 64 2.31 -7.27 25.54
N GLY A 65 1.60 -6.12 25.60
CA GLY A 65 2.02 -4.97 26.42
C GLY A 65 2.46 -3.74 25.64
N ARG A 66 2.77 -2.64 26.31
CA ARG A 66 3.05 -1.31 25.73
C ARG A 66 4.52 -1.09 25.35
N THR A 67 5.44 -1.97 25.74
CA THR A 67 6.89 -1.78 25.58
C THR A 67 7.35 -2.07 24.16
N ILE A 68 8.13 -1.17 23.59
CA ILE A 68 8.78 -1.31 22.28
C ILE A 68 10.13 -2.00 22.50
N MET A 69 10.34 -3.16 21.86
CA MET A 69 11.54 -3.99 22.10
C MET A 69 12.57 -3.92 20.96
N THR A 70 12.15 -3.67 19.72
CA THR A 70 13.02 -3.67 18.54
C THR A 70 13.39 -2.27 18.12
N THR A 71 14.62 -2.09 17.66
CA THR A 71 15.19 -0.81 17.20
C THR A 71 15.43 -0.78 15.69
N GLU A 72 15.49 -1.94 15.05
CA GLU A 72 15.83 -2.07 13.63
C GLU A 72 14.69 -2.73 12.83
N PRO A 73 14.56 -2.35 11.56
CA PRO A 73 13.66 -3.04 10.64
C PRO A 73 14.05 -4.50 10.49
N LYS A 74 13.06 -5.39 10.49
CA LYS A 74 13.26 -6.83 10.32
C LYS A 74 12.70 -7.29 8.98
N PHE A 75 13.53 -7.96 8.20
CA PHE A 75 13.11 -8.60 6.95
C PHE A 75 12.50 -9.98 7.23
N ILE A 76 11.33 -10.25 6.66
CA ILE A 76 10.54 -11.46 6.93
C ILE A 76 10.01 -12.04 5.61
N PRO A 77 10.48 -13.18 5.17
CA PRO A 77 11.69 -13.84 5.67
C PRO A 77 12.95 -13.03 5.35
N GLU A 78 14.07 -13.34 6.02
CA GLU A 78 15.35 -12.64 5.83
C GLU A 78 15.78 -12.62 4.35
N ASN A 79 15.62 -13.74 3.66
CA ASN A 79 15.79 -13.85 2.21
C ASN A 79 14.42 -13.97 1.55
N ALA A 80 14.18 -13.18 0.48
CA ALA A 80 12.95 -13.28 -0.29
C ALA A 80 12.68 -14.72 -0.75
N VAL A 81 11.46 -15.18 -0.59
CA VAL A 81 11.04 -16.54 -0.97
C VAL A 81 10.15 -16.51 -2.18
N GLU A 82 10.35 -17.48 -3.05
CA GLU A 82 9.48 -17.70 -4.20
C GLU A 82 8.20 -18.40 -3.77
N VAL A 83 7.08 -17.87 -4.24
CA VAL A 83 5.73 -18.34 -3.95
C VAL A 83 5.04 -18.63 -5.28
N HIS A 84 4.40 -19.79 -5.37
CA HIS A 84 3.63 -20.21 -6.52
C HIS A 84 2.15 -20.28 -6.15
N ILE A 85 1.32 -19.47 -6.81
CA ILE A 85 -0.11 -19.41 -6.55
C ILE A 85 -0.87 -19.76 -7.83
N GLY A 86 -1.56 -20.92 -7.80
CA GLY A 86 -2.19 -21.50 -8.99
C GLY A 86 -1.15 -21.87 -10.05
N GLU A 87 -1.58 -21.96 -11.31
CA GLU A 87 -0.72 -22.40 -12.43
C GLU A 87 0.13 -21.29 -13.03
N ASN A 88 -0.26 -20.00 -12.85
CA ASN A 88 0.24 -18.90 -13.65
C ASN A 88 0.86 -17.74 -12.88
N ALA A 89 0.89 -17.78 -11.55
CA ALA A 89 1.48 -16.72 -10.75
C ALA A 89 2.67 -17.23 -9.93
N SER A 90 3.86 -16.71 -10.23
CA SER A 90 5.08 -16.92 -9.46
C SER A 90 5.72 -15.58 -9.17
N PHE A 91 6.11 -15.36 -7.92
CA PHE A 91 6.79 -14.14 -7.50
C PHE A 91 7.60 -14.38 -6.23
N LYS A 92 8.60 -13.54 -6.02
CA LYS A 92 9.33 -13.49 -4.77
C LYS A 92 8.68 -12.51 -3.83
N VAL A 93 8.49 -12.92 -2.58
CA VAL A 93 7.87 -12.08 -1.56
C VAL A 93 8.78 -11.91 -0.35
N ARG A 94 8.78 -10.70 0.19
CA ARG A 94 9.43 -10.35 1.44
C ARG A 94 8.68 -9.20 2.10
N LEU A 95 8.35 -9.36 3.35
CA LEU A 95 7.78 -8.27 4.16
C LEU A 95 8.88 -7.65 5.02
N ILE A 96 8.70 -6.40 5.36
CA ILE A 96 9.66 -5.67 6.17
C ILE A 96 8.89 -5.06 7.33
N ASP A 97 9.18 -5.56 8.54
CA ASP A 97 8.59 -5.04 9.78
C ASP A 97 9.41 -3.87 10.30
N CYS A 98 8.77 -2.72 10.46
CA CYS A 98 9.38 -1.52 11.00
C CYS A 98 8.91 -1.30 12.43
N VAL A 99 9.75 -0.64 13.22
CA VAL A 99 9.37 -0.21 14.58
C VAL A 99 8.12 0.65 14.55
N GLY A 100 8.08 1.61 13.65
CA GLY A 100 6.99 2.56 13.48
C GLY A 100 7.19 3.86 14.26
N TYR A 101 6.29 4.79 14.01
CA TYR A 101 6.30 6.11 14.65
C TYR A 101 5.77 6.03 16.07
N ILE A 102 6.44 6.72 16.99
CA ILE A 102 6.10 6.70 18.40
C ILE A 102 4.76 7.40 18.63
N VAL A 103 3.95 6.84 19.52
CA VAL A 103 2.73 7.45 20.05
C VAL A 103 2.92 7.78 21.53
N PRO A 104 2.29 8.84 22.08
CA PRO A 104 2.57 9.35 23.43
C PRO A 104 2.52 8.30 24.55
N SER A 105 1.50 7.45 24.56
CA SER A 105 1.33 6.39 25.58
C SER A 105 2.15 5.12 25.34
N SER A 106 3.00 5.07 24.31
CA SER A 106 3.88 3.91 24.12
C SER A 106 5.01 3.91 25.15
N LEU A 107 5.47 2.73 25.54
CA LEU A 107 6.54 2.57 26.53
C LEU A 107 7.82 2.06 25.86
N GLY A 108 8.99 2.41 26.46
CA GLY A 108 10.29 1.88 26.05
C GLY A 108 11.09 2.81 25.14
N TYR A 109 10.61 4.02 24.86
CA TYR A 109 11.39 5.06 24.18
C TYR A 109 11.97 6.11 25.14
N ILE A 110 11.53 6.10 26.42
CA ILE A 110 12.08 6.90 27.52
C ILE A 110 12.69 5.95 28.55
N GLU A 111 13.86 6.27 29.04
CA GLU A 111 14.59 5.56 30.07
C GLU A 111 15.19 6.59 31.06
N ASN A 112 14.90 6.43 32.36
CA ASN A 112 15.34 7.37 33.41
C ASN A 112 14.98 8.85 33.10
N GLU A 113 13.75 9.11 32.67
CA GLU A 113 13.22 10.45 32.32
C GLU A 113 13.95 11.13 31.13
N GLN A 114 14.77 10.38 30.40
CA GLN A 114 15.47 10.85 29.20
C GLN A 114 15.13 9.97 27.99
N PRO A 115 15.23 10.49 26.75
CA PRO A 115 15.09 9.69 25.56
C PRO A 115 16.07 8.51 25.59
N ARG A 116 15.57 7.29 25.40
CA ARG A 116 16.42 6.11 25.25
C ARG A 116 17.33 6.27 24.05
N MET A 117 18.65 6.16 24.28
CA MET A 117 19.65 6.23 23.23
C MET A 117 19.92 4.85 22.64
N VAL A 118 20.03 4.74 21.32
CA VAL A 118 20.28 3.49 20.61
C VAL A 118 21.34 3.66 19.53
N MET A 119 22.15 2.62 19.35
CA MET A 119 23.05 2.52 18.20
C MET A 119 22.28 2.08 16.97
N THR A 120 22.61 2.61 15.82
CA THR A 120 22.06 2.20 14.53
C THR A 120 23.18 2.06 13.50
N PRO A 121 23.01 1.25 12.44
CA PRO A 121 24.02 1.10 11.40
C PRO A 121 24.32 2.39 10.61
N TRP A 122 23.52 3.43 10.80
CA TRP A 122 23.60 4.67 10.01
C TRP A 122 24.33 5.83 10.70
N PHE A 123 24.64 5.68 12.00
CA PHE A 123 25.33 6.70 12.80
C PHE A 123 26.44 6.07 13.63
N GLU A 124 27.54 6.78 13.77
CA GLU A 124 28.68 6.37 14.61
C GLU A 124 28.41 6.58 16.11
N GLU A 125 27.48 7.50 16.45
CA GLU A 125 27.09 7.82 17.82
C GLU A 125 25.65 7.35 18.11
N PRO A 126 25.33 7.04 19.38
CA PRO A 126 23.96 6.74 19.79
C PRO A 126 23.03 7.92 19.52
N ILE A 127 21.85 7.63 18.95
CA ILE A 127 20.80 8.63 18.69
C ILE A 127 19.52 8.30 19.48
N PRO A 128 18.63 9.27 19.71
CA PRO A 128 17.35 9.01 20.35
C PRO A 128 16.53 7.94 19.62
N PHE A 129 15.91 7.05 20.37
CA PHE A 129 15.14 5.91 19.85
C PHE A 129 14.07 6.33 18.83
N ASN A 130 13.32 7.40 19.10
CA ASN A 130 12.32 7.91 18.18
C ASN A 130 12.93 8.29 16.82
N MET A 131 14.08 8.96 16.83
CA MET A 131 14.80 9.34 15.62
C MET A 131 15.30 8.11 14.84
N ALA A 132 15.80 7.09 15.57
CA ALA A 132 16.21 5.83 14.96
C ALA A 132 15.03 5.09 14.31
N ALA A 133 13.88 5.03 14.98
CA ALA A 133 12.66 4.39 14.47
C ALA A 133 12.13 5.07 13.21
N GLU A 134 12.11 6.40 13.20
CA GLU A 134 11.68 7.19 12.04
C GLU A 134 12.61 7.00 10.85
N LEU A 135 13.92 7.12 11.06
CA LEU A 135 14.90 6.94 9.99
C LEU A 135 14.87 5.52 9.43
N GLY A 136 14.77 4.50 10.30
CA GLY A 136 14.65 3.10 9.89
C GLY A 136 13.40 2.86 9.05
N THR A 137 12.27 3.43 9.45
CA THR A 137 11.02 3.34 8.70
C THR A 137 11.15 4.00 7.32
N LYS A 138 11.71 5.21 7.26
CA LYS A 138 11.92 5.93 5.98
C LYS A 138 12.84 5.14 5.04
N LYS A 139 13.95 4.63 5.54
CA LYS A 139 14.90 3.81 4.74
C LYS A 139 14.26 2.55 4.20
N VAL A 140 13.48 1.84 5.02
CA VAL A 140 12.75 0.64 4.58
C VAL A 140 11.85 0.94 3.39
N ILE A 141 11.09 2.02 3.48
CA ILE A 141 10.19 2.39 2.38
C ILE A 141 10.99 2.78 1.15
N THR A 142 11.99 3.64 1.31
CA THR A 142 12.72 4.23 0.18
C THR A 142 13.58 3.19 -0.54
N ASP A 143 14.35 2.41 0.21
CA ASP A 143 15.46 1.63 -0.35
C ASP A 143 15.09 0.15 -0.55
N HIS A 144 14.16 -0.38 0.25
CA HIS A 144 13.94 -1.83 0.34
C HIS A 144 12.55 -2.31 -0.04
N SER A 145 11.55 -1.44 -0.20
CA SER A 145 10.20 -1.85 -0.55
C SER A 145 9.82 -1.49 -1.98
N THR A 146 9.02 -2.33 -2.64
CA THR A 146 8.34 -2.02 -3.90
C THR A 146 6.97 -1.42 -3.66
N ILE A 147 6.37 -1.74 -2.51
CA ILE A 147 5.01 -1.37 -2.09
C ILE A 147 5.06 -0.92 -0.64
N GLY A 148 4.35 0.16 -0.32
CA GLY A 148 4.09 0.58 1.05
C GLY A 148 2.75 0.06 1.57
N LEU A 149 2.69 -0.32 2.84
CA LEU A 149 1.46 -0.65 3.52
C LEU A 149 1.45 0.05 4.88
N VAL A 150 0.59 1.04 5.04
CA VAL A 150 0.42 1.73 6.32
C VAL A 150 -0.61 0.97 7.16
N VAL A 151 -0.25 0.61 8.38
CA VAL A 151 -1.21 0.03 9.34
C VAL A 151 -1.44 1.03 10.45
N THR A 152 -2.67 1.50 10.57
CA THR A 152 -3.18 2.33 11.67
C THR A 152 -4.34 1.63 12.37
N THR A 153 -4.98 2.24 13.34
CA THR A 153 -6.08 1.62 14.10
C THR A 153 -7.16 2.64 14.46
N ASP A 154 -8.36 2.15 14.70
CA ASP A 154 -9.47 2.90 15.29
C ASP A 154 -9.42 2.96 16.84
N GLY A 155 -8.36 2.41 17.46
CA GLY A 155 -8.20 2.35 18.90
C GLY A 155 -8.77 1.10 19.57
N THR A 156 -9.54 0.27 18.85
CA THR A 156 -10.20 -0.91 19.47
C THR A 156 -9.27 -2.08 19.75
N ILE A 157 -8.05 -2.09 19.19
CA ILE A 157 -7.11 -3.21 19.26
C ILE A 157 -6.12 -3.15 20.44
N SER A 158 -6.07 -2.03 21.15
CA SER A 158 -5.13 -1.78 22.24
C SER A 158 -5.73 -0.82 23.27
N ASP A 159 -5.02 -0.63 24.41
CA ASP A 159 -5.42 0.35 25.44
C ASP A 159 -5.03 1.80 25.09
N ILE A 160 -4.45 2.02 23.90
CA ILE A 160 -4.07 3.37 23.44
C ILE A 160 -5.24 3.94 22.67
N PRO A 161 -5.75 5.12 23.06
CA PRO A 161 -6.88 5.75 22.37
C PRO A 161 -6.55 6.22 20.97
N ARG A 162 -7.55 6.31 20.08
CA ARG A 162 -7.39 6.65 18.66
C ARG A 162 -6.64 7.96 18.44
N GLU A 163 -6.93 8.95 19.26
CA GLU A 163 -6.40 10.32 19.15
C GLU A 163 -4.87 10.36 19.21
N GLU A 164 -4.26 9.44 19.95
CA GLU A 164 -2.79 9.38 20.06
C GLU A 164 -2.10 8.85 18.79
N TYR A 165 -2.84 8.16 17.92
CA TYR A 165 -2.31 7.64 16.66
C TYR A 165 -2.30 8.67 15.53
N GLU A 166 -3.09 9.73 15.61
CA GLU A 166 -3.37 10.63 14.50
C GLU A 166 -2.14 11.36 13.98
N GLU A 167 -1.31 11.91 14.86
CA GLU A 167 -0.09 12.62 14.48
C GLU A 167 0.91 11.69 13.79
N ALA A 168 1.16 10.52 14.37
CA ALA A 168 2.07 9.52 13.82
C ALA A 168 1.56 8.94 12.49
N GLU A 169 0.25 8.73 12.36
CA GLU A 169 -0.42 8.29 11.13
C GLU A 169 -0.25 9.31 10.01
N GLU A 170 -0.58 10.57 10.29
CA GLU A 170 -0.50 11.65 9.31
C GLU A 170 0.94 11.83 8.80
N ARG A 171 1.89 11.75 9.70
CA ARG A 171 3.30 11.90 9.38
C ARG A 171 3.79 10.80 8.44
N VAL A 172 3.53 9.52 8.74
CA VAL A 172 3.96 8.42 7.88
C VAL A 172 3.29 8.47 6.50
N ILE A 173 2.01 8.85 6.44
CA ILE A 173 1.28 8.97 5.18
C ILE A 173 1.86 10.08 4.31
N ASN A 174 2.20 11.23 4.88
CA ASN A 174 2.80 12.35 4.16
C ASN A 174 4.20 11.97 3.62
N GLU A 175 5.03 11.30 4.39
CA GLU A 175 6.33 10.82 3.93
C GLU A 175 6.21 9.82 2.76
N LEU A 176 5.23 8.90 2.81
CA LEU A 176 4.97 7.98 1.69
C LEU A 176 4.52 8.69 0.41
N LYS A 177 3.71 9.73 0.54
CA LYS A 177 3.31 10.56 -0.61
C LYS A 177 4.51 11.25 -1.27
N GLU A 178 5.44 11.78 -0.47
CA GLU A 178 6.66 12.41 -0.97
C GLU A 178 7.55 11.43 -1.76
N ILE A 179 7.65 10.19 -1.29
CA ILE A 179 8.44 9.13 -1.94
C ILE A 179 7.79 8.63 -3.24
N LYS A 180 6.49 8.90 -3.45
CA LYS A 180 5.70 8.51 -4.64
C LYS A 180 5.64 7.00 -4.91
N LYS A 181 5.81 6.18 -3.89
CA LYS A 181 5.59 4.72 -4.00
C LYS A 181 4.10 4.40 -3.91
N PRO A 182 3.63 3.33 -4.58
CA PRO A 182 2.27 2.87 -4.40
C PRO A 182 2.07 2.37 -2.97
N PHE A 183 1.02 2.84 -2.30
CA PHE A 183 0.66 2.42 -0.95
C PHE A 183 -0.82 2.57 -0.69
N ILE A 184 -1.29 1.83 0.29
CA ILE A 184 -2.64 1.95 0.88
C ILE A 184 -2.53 1.99 2.40
N VAL A 185 -3.64 2.36 3.05
CA VAL A 185 -3.76 2.37 4.51
C VAL A 185 -4.71 1.26 4.95
N LEU A 186 -4.31 0.48 5.94
CA LEU A 186 -5.16 -0.46 6.65
C LEU A 186 -5.58 0.15 7.99
N LEU A 187 -6.87 0.28 8.20
CA LEU A 187 -7.47 0.65 9.48
C LEU A 187 -7.76 -0.63 10.28
N ASN A 188 -6.84 -0.99 11.16
CA ASN A 188 -6.95 -2.19 11.98
C ASN A 188 -7.97 -2.00 13.10
N SER A 189 -9.01 -2.80 13.10
CA SER A 189 -10.13 -2.74 14.01
C SER A 189 -10.57 -4.13 14.45
N MET A 190 -11.04 -4.26 15.68
CA MET A 190 -11.73 -5.47 16.12
C MET A 190 -13.08 -5.65 15.41
N TYR A 191 -13.66 -4.55 14.88
CA TYR A 191 -14.98 -4.52 14.26
C TYR A 191 -14.96 -3.88 12.85
N PRO A 192 -14.22 -4.45 11.87
CA PRO A 192 -13.98 -3.81 10.57
C PRO A 192 -15.25 -3.62 9.73
N THR A 193 -16.33 -4.36 10.06
CA THR A 193 -17.62 -4.27 9.36
C THR A 193 -18.60 -3.29 10.00
N ALA A 194 -18.29 -2.75 11.19
CA ALA A 194 -19.13 -1.80 11.90
C ALA A 194 -19.29 -0.49 11.11
N GLY A 195 -20.45 0.14 11.26
CA GLY A 195 -20.76 1.40 10.56
C GLY A 195 -19.77 2.53 10.91
N GLU A 196 -19.41 2.65 12.18
CA GLU A 196 -18.47 3.64 12.69
C GLU A 196 -17.07 3.45 12.08
N THR A 197 -16.57 2.22 12.02
CA THR A 197 -15.26 1.90 11.43
C THR A 197 -15.23 2.18 9.93
N LYS A 198 -16.32 1.87 9.21
CA LYS A 198 -16.45 2.16 7.78
C LYS A 198 -16.52 3.66 7.51
N GLU A 199 -17.25 4.40 8.34
CA GLU A 199 -17.32 5.85 8.23
C GLU A 199 -15.97 6.50 8.54
N MET A 200 -15.25 6.05 9.57
CA MET A 200 -13.90 6.49 9.84
C MET A 200 -12.97 6.22 8.64
N ALA A 201 -13.00 5.04 8.06
CA ALA A 201 -12.21 4.72 6.87
C ALA A 201 -12.54 5.61 5.68
N ARG A 202 -13.81 5.99 5.48
CA ARG A 202 -14.25 6.93 4.46
C ARG A 202 -13.66 8.33 4.69
N VAL A 203 -13.80 8.86 5.92
CA VAL A 203 -13.28 10.17 6.30
C VAL A 203 -11.75 10.22 6.13
N LEU A 204 -11.04 9.18 6.56
CA LEU A 204 -9.59 9.10 6.39
C LEU A 204 -9.18 8.99 4.92
N THR A 205 -9.97 8.27 4.10
CA THR A 205 -9.74 8.20 2.64
C THR A 205 -9.86 9.59 2.00
N GLU A 206 -10.85 10.37 2.39
CA GLU A 206 -11.04 11.74 1.91
C GLU A 206 -9.92 12.67 2.42
N LYS A 207 -9.57 12.58 3.71
CA LYS A 207 -8.50 13.38 4.33
C LYS A 207 -7.15 13.13 3.65
N TYR A 208 -6.80 11.88 3.42
CA TYR A 208 -5.48 11.52 2.91
C TYR A 208 -5.42 11.38 1.39
N GLY A 209 -6.55 11.28 0.71
CA GLY A 209 -6.60 11.05 -0.73
C GLY A 209 -5.97 9.72 -1.16
N VAL A 210 -5.94 8.72 -0.27
CA VAL A 210 -5.48 7.33 -0.51
C VAL A 210 -6.47 6.35 0.07
N PRO A 211 -6.63 5.14 -0.51
CA PRO A 211 -7.56 4.16 0.02
C PRO A 211 -7.23 3.76 1.45
N VAL A 212 -8.25 3.78 2.31
CA VAL A 212 -8.19 3.28 3.68
C VAL A 212 -9.13 2.09 3.80
N LEU A 213 -8.59 0.91 4.07
CA LEU A 213 -9.34 -0.33 4.17
C LEU A 213 -9.51 -0.75 5.64
N PRO A 214 -10.74 -0.87 6.15
CA PRO A 214 -10.96 -1.47 7.46
C PRO A 214 -10.72 -2.97 7.40
N VAL A 215 -9.89 -3.48 8.32
CA VAL A 215 -9.51 -4.89 8.42
C VAL A 215 -9.33 -5.30 9.87
N ASN A 216 -9.48 -6.60 10.16
CA ASN A 216 -9.01 -7.19 11.42
C ASN A 216 -7.72 -7.96 11.13
N CYS A 217 -6.57 -7.37 11.49
CA CYS A 217 -5.28 -8.01 11.24
C CYS A 217 -5.11 -9.35 11.97
N LEU A 218 -5.83 -9.59 13.06
CA LEU A 218 -5.77 -10.85 13.80
C LEU A 218 -6.50 -11.98 13.08
N GLU A 219 -7.57 -11.66 12.35
CA GLU A 219 -8.44 -12.63 11.65
C GLU A 219 -8.27 -12.56 10.12
N LEU A 220 -7.18 -11.98 9.64
CA LEU A 220 -6.91 -11.73 8.22
C LEU A 220 -6.90 -13.03 7.41
N SER A 221 -7.85 -13.18 6.50
CA SER A 221 -7.98 -14.33 5.59
C SER A 221 -7.21 -14.12 4.27
N GLU A 222 -6.96 -15.21 3.53
CA GLU A 222 -6.37 -15.15 2.19
C GLU A 222 -7.18 -14.25 1.22
N ASN A 223 -8.52 -14.31 1.29
CA ASN A 223 -9.39 -13.47 0.46
C ASN A 223 -9.24 -11.97 0.78
N GLU A 224 -9.05 -11.63 2.04
CA GLU A 224 -8.78 -10.24 2.44
C GLU A 224 -7.39 -9.79 1.99
N ILE A 225 -6.38 -10.67 2.07
CA ILE A 225 -5.04 -10.39 1.51
C ILE A 225 -5.15 -10.14 0.01
N LYS A 226 -5.86 -10.98 -0.73
CA LYS A 226 -6.11 -10.81 -2.17
C LYS A 226 -6.78 -9.46 -2.46
N ARG A 227 -7.77 -9.06 -1.65
CA ARG A 227 -8.43 -7.75 -1.76
C ARG A 227 -7.47 -6.59 -1.50
N ILE A 228 -6.61 -6.70 -0.50
CA ILE A 228 -5.57 -5.70 -0.18
C ILE A 228 -4.61 -5.55 -1.36
N LEU A 229 -4.09 -6.65 -1.90
CA LEU A 229 -3.19 -6.64 -3.05
C LEU A 229 -3.86 -6.06 -4.30
N ALA A 230 -5.13 -6.40 -4.54
CA ALA A 230 -5.92 -5.81 -5.63
C ALA A 230 -6.03 -4.29 -5.48
N GLN A 231 -6.31 -3.80 -4.28
CA GLN A 231 -6.42 -2.37 -4.02
C GLN A 231 -5.09 -1.64 -4.21
N ILE A 232 -3.97 -2.27 -3.84
CA ILE A 232 -2.64 -1.72 -4.08
C ILE A 232 -2.37 -1.55 -5.57
N LEU A 233 -2.81 -2.47 -6.42
CA LEU A 233 -2.62 -2.39 -7.88
C LEU A 233 -3.23 -1.11 -8.48
N PHE A 234 -4.34 -0.62 -7.92
CA PHE A 234 -4.96 0.63 -8.37
C PHE A 234 -4.14 1.87 -7.99
N GLU A 235 -3.22 1.77 -7.04
CA GLU A 235 -2.31 2.86 -6.64
C GLU A 235 -1.02 2.93 -7.48
N PHE A 236 -0.78 1.94 -8.34
CA PHE A 236 0.35 1.99 -9.27
C PHE A 236 0.14 3.05 -10.35
N PRO A 237 1.25 3.61 -10.88
CA PRO A 237 1.17 4.61 -11.95
C PRO A 237 0.61 4.01 -13.23
N VAL A 238 -0.17 4.79 -13.96
CA VAL A 238 -0.58 4.47 -15.34
C VAL A 238 0.66 4.56 -16.25
N LYS A 239 0.85 3.57 -17.12
CA LYS A 239 1.92 3.57 -18.14
C LYS A 239 1.44 4.09 -19.47
N GLU A 240 0.25 3.68 -19.89
CA GLU A 240 -0.30 4.07 -21.19
C GLU A 240 -1.83 4.15 -21.14
N ILE A 241 -2.39 5.17 -21.77
CA ILE A 241 -3.83 5.28 -21.98
C ILE A 241 -4.05 5.35 -23.50
N LYS A 242 -4.74 4.34 -24.03
CA LYS A 242 -5.18 4.32 -25.44
C LYS A 242 -6.60 4.84 -25.52
N ILE A 243 -6.79 5.87 -26.31
CA ILE A 243 -8.11 6.47 -26.54
C ILE A 243 -8.50 6.22 -27.99
N ASP A 244 -9.53 5.40 -28.18
CA ASP A 244 -10.09 5.11 -29.48
C ASP A 244 -11.12 6.19 -29.83
N MET A 245 -10.85 6.92 -30.90
CA MET A 245 -11.74 7.96 -31.39
C MET A 245 -12.47 7.55 -32.68
N PRO A 246 -13.65 8.12 -32.94
CA PRO A 246 -14.35 7.88 -34.18
C PRO A 246 -13.49 8.19 -35.41
N LYS A 247 -13.53 7.33 -36.45
CA LYS A 247 -12.68 7.47 -37.62
C LYS A 247 -12.90 8.82 -38.37
N TRP A 248 -14.11 9.36 -38.36
CA TRP A 248 -14.40 10.64 -38.98
C TRP A 248 -13.57 11.79 -38.38
N LEU A 249 -13.27 11.76 -37.08
CA LEU A 249 -12.47 12.80 -36.46
C LEU A 249 -11.05 12.84 -37.03
N THR A 250 -10.48 11.69 -37.36
CA THR A 250 -9.13 11.60 -37.91
C THR A 250 -9.08 12.05 -39.37
N THR A 251 -10.23 12.11 -40.08
CA THR A 251 -10.31 12.62 -41.47
C THR A 251 -10.38 14.15 -41.56
N LEU A 252 -10.69 14.82 -40.45
CA LEU A 252 -10.63 16.28 -40.38
C LEU A 252 -9.18 16.78 -40.50
N GLU A 253 -9.00 17.94 -41.11
CA GLU A 253 -7.69 18.59 -41.17
C GLU A 253 -7.14 18.83 -39.75
N LYS A 254 -5.80 18.83 -39.63
CA LYS A 254 -5.14 18.98 -38.32
C LYS A 254 -5.54 20.29 -37.63
N ASN A 255 -5.81 21.35 -38.38
CA ASN A 255 -6.19 22.66 -37.85
C ASN A 255 -7.71 22.86 -37.73
N HIS A 256 -8.51 21.84 -37.99
CA HIS A 256 -9.95 21.95 -37.84
C HIS A 256 -10.31 22.21 -36.38
N TRP A 257 -11.11 23.24 -36.12
CA TRP A 257 -11.44 23.71 -34.78
C TRP A 257 -11.97 22.57 -33.85
N LEU A 258 -12.92 21.76 -34.35
CA LEU A 258 -13.52 20.67 -33.59
C LEU A 258 -12.49 19.59 -33.20
N ARG A 259 -11.59 19.27 -34.15
CA ARG A 259 -10.50 18.32 -33.86
C ARG A 259 -9.57 18.88 -32.79
N SER A 260 -9.17 20.15 -32.91
CA SER A 260 -8.30 20.81 -31.96
C SER A 260 -8.93 20.86 -30.56
N GLU A 261 -10.23 21.16 -30.46
CA GLU A 261 -10.96 21.23 -29.18
C GLU A 261 -11.01 19.87 -28.50
N ILE A 262 -11.40 18.81 -29.20
CA ILE A 262 -11.47 17.45 -28.65
C ILE A 262 -10.08 16.97 -28.19
N TYR A 263 -9.03 17.17 -29.03
CA TYR A 263 -7.69 16.74 -28.66
C TYR A 263 -7.12 17.51 -27.46
N SER A 264 -7.33 18.84 -27.40
CA SER A 264 -6.88 19.66 -26.27
C SER A 264 -7.61 19.29 -24.98
N THR A 265 -8.90 18.99 -25.04
CA THR A 265 -9.68 18.51 -23.91
C THR A 265 -9.11 17.19 -23.36
N ILE A 266 -8.91 16.21 -24.25
CA ILE A 266 -8.33 14.92 -23.88
C ILE A 266 -6.93 15.08 -23.30
N GLU A 267 -6.07 15.89 -23.93
CA GLU A 267 -4.71 16.14 -23.46
C GLU A 267 -4.69 16.78 -22.07
N ASN A 268 -5.53 17.78 -21.85
CA ASN A 268 -5.58 18.49 -20.57
C ASN A 268 -6.00 17.56 -19.44
N PHE A 269 -7.06 16.77 -19.62
CA PHE A 269 -7.50 15.83 -18.57
C PHE A 269 -6.56 14.63 -18.40
N SER A 270 -5.84 14.22 -19.44
CA SER A 270 -4.90 13.09 -19.36
C SER A 270 -3.61 13.44 -18.62
N LYS A 271 -3.18 14.70 -18.61
CA LYS A 271 -1.95 15.16 -17.91
C LYS A 271 -2.01 14.98 -16.40
N ASP A 272 -3.19 15.05 -15.81
CA ASP A 272 -3.39 15.00 -14.37
C ASP A 272 -3.44 13.56 -13.82
N ILE A 273 -3.53 12.55 -14.70
CA ILE A 273 -3.64 11.16 -14.29
C ILE A 273 -2.29 10.57 -14.02
N LYS A 274 -2.14 10.12 -12.79
CA LYS A 274 -0.92 9.49 -12.29
C LYS A 274 -1.13 8.03 -11.93
N LYS A 275 -2.34 7.67 -11.44
CA LYS A 275 -2.64 6.36 -10.88
C LYS A 275 -3.78 5.67 -11.64
N ILE A 276 -3.77 4.34 -11.64
CA ILE A 276 -4.80 3.55 -12.33
C ILE A 276 -6.21 3.86 -11.81
N ARG A 277 -6.38 4.09 -10.50
CA ARG A 277 -7.71 4.43 -9.92
C ARG A 277 -8.33 5.70 -10.51
N GLU A 278 -7.52 6.59 -11.03
CA GLU A 278 -7.94 7.88 -11.58
C GLU A 278 -8.50 7.78 -13.01
N ILE A 279 -8.37 6.61 -13.65
CA ILE A 279 -8.83 6.40 -15.03
C ILE A 279 -10.33 6.66 -15.20
N ASN A 280 -11.14 6.28 -14.20
CA ASN A 280 -12.58 6.53 -14.26
C ASN A 280 -12.91 8.03 -14.19
N HIS A 281 -12.10 8.84 -13.51
CA HIS A 281 -12.27 10.30 -13.50
C HIS A 281 -12.01 10.96 -14.84
N ILE A 282 -11.16 10.35 -15.70
CA ILE A 282 -11.00 10.83 -17.06
C ILE A 282 -12.32 10.74 -17.84
N THR A 283 -12.97 9.59 -17.79
CA THR A 283 -14.19 9.37 -18.58
C THR A 283 -15.26 10.39 -18.20
N ASP A 284 -15.38 10.68 -16.90
CA ASP A 284 -16.35 11.67 -16.40
C ASP A 284 -15.97 13.11 -16.83
N ASN A 285 -14.68 13.45 -16.80
CA ASN A 285 -14.20 14.77 -17.16
C ASN A 285 -14.22 15.00 -18.69
N ILE A 286 -13.88 14.01 -19.50
CA ILE A 286 -13.92 14.09 -20.96
C ILE A 286 -15.35 14.32 -21.44
N THR A 287 -16.35 13.69 -20.82
CA THR A 287 -17.76 13.89 -21.16
C THR A 287 -18.30 15.27 -20.77
N SER A 288 -17.54 16.08 -20.03
CA SER A 288 -17.89 17.49 -19.80
C SER A 288 -17.70 18.38 -21.04
N CYS A 289 -16.99 17.90 -22.05
CA CYS A 289 -16.85 18.59 -23.35
C CYS A 289 -18.15 18.48 -24.15
N GLU A 290 -18.69 19.62 -24.61
CA GLU A 290 -19.93 19.70 -25.37
C GLU A 290 -19.95 18.81 -26.63
N TYR A 291 -18.78 18.49 -27.18
CA TYR A 291 -18.63 17.72 -28.43
C TYR A 291 -18.37 16.22 -28.19
N ILE A 292 -18.38 15.76 -26.95
CA ILE A 292 -18.17 14.37 -26.58
C ILE A 292 -19.41 13.84 -25.86
N ASP A 293 -20.16 12.99 -26.53
CA ASP A 293 -21.40 12.43 -26.03
C ASP A 293 -21.16 11.41 -24.88
N SER A 294 -20.15 10.56 -25.04
CA SER A 294 -19.83 9.56 -24.06
C SER A 294 -18.35 9.13 -24.12
N ALA A 295 -17.79 8.78 -22.97
CA ALA A 295 -16.50 8.13 -22.86
C ALA A 295 -16.58 7.01 -21.82
N ARG A 296 -15.94 5.87 -22.08
CA ARG A 296 -15.92 4.75 -21.14
C ARG A 296 -14.61 3.99 -21.18
N ALA A 297 -14.13 3.55 -20.03
CA ALA A 297 -13.02 2.62 -19.94
C ALA A 297 -13.51 1.22 -20.35
N VAL A 298 -12.98 0.70 -21.46
CA VAL A 298 -13.33 -0.62 -21.99
C VAL A 298 -12.49 -1.70 -21.34
N SER A 299 -11.22 -1.41 -21.09
CA SER A 299 -10.32 -2.32 -20.39
C SER A 299 -9.29 -1.54 -19.59
N VAL A 300 -8.95 -2.09 -18.43
CA VAL A 300 -7.84 -1.63 -17.59
C VAL A 300 -7.01 -2.85 -17.28
N ASP A 301 -5.76 -2.88 -17.74
CA ASP A 301 -4.80 -3.94 -17.45
C ASP A 301 -3.96 -3.51 -16.24
N LEU A 302 -4.22 -4.12 -15.08
CA LEU A 302 -3.54 -3.79 -13.83
C LEU A 302 -2.08 -4.26 -13.84
N GLY A 303 -1.79 -5.39 -14.46
CA GLY A 303 -0.45 -5.98 -14.53
C GLY A 303 0.49 -5.16 -15.41
N VAL A 304 0.05 -4.75 -16.59
CA VAL A 304 0.83 -3.89 -17.49
C VAL A 304 0.72 -2.41 -17.10
N GLY A 305 -0.44 -1.97 -16.62
CA GLY A 305 -0.71 -0.58 -16.28
C GLY A 305 -1.26 0.23 -17.44
N ASN A 306 -1.96 -0.43 -18.35
CA ASN A 306 -2.53 0.19 -19.51
C ASN A 306 -4.05 0.29 -19.37
N ALA A 307 -4.61 1.36 -19.93
CA ALA A 307 -6.06 1.51 -20.05
C ALA A 307 -6.46 1.78 -21.50
N ARG A 308 -7.68 1.36 -21.86
CA ARG A 308 -8.30 1.64 -23.14
C ARG A 308 -9.64 2.31 -22.91
N ILE A 309 -9.80 3.49 -23.48
CA ILE A 309 -10.99 4.33 -23.41
C ILE A 309 -11.57 4.44 -24.83
N VAL A 310 -12.90 4.38 -24.92
CA VAL A 310 -13.65 4.55 -26.20
C VAL A 310 -14.67 5.63 -26.00
#